data_f51048d40d37193832fdac392ec2af76
#
_entry.id   f51048d40d37193832fdac392ec2af76
#
_cell.length_a   1.000
_cell.length_b   1.000
_cell.length_c   1.000
_cell.angle_alpha   90.00
_cell.angle_beta   90.00
_cell.angle_gamma   90.00
#
_symmetry.space_group_name_H-M   'P 1'
#
loop_
_entity.id
_entity.type
_entity.pdbx_description
1 polymer ?
#
loop_
_entity_poly.entity_id
_entity_poly.type
_entity_poly.pdbx_seq_one_letter_code
_entity_poly.pdbx_strand_id
1 'polypeptide(L)'
;MAALAVASIGVIGVHQRGGTAQAAVAPPRPNIVVLETDDQTLAEMDVLPNVRRLIGDEGVTFDHNLDSFSLCCPSRATFLTGQYSHNNGVRGNALPEGGYEKLDHTNTLPLWLQSAGYYTVHLGKYLNGYGRRNPLEIPPGWSEWRGAVDPTTYRYYGYTLNENGVLTTYCATPDPSCYQTDVYRDKANEIIRRRAAAAQPFFLWVAFLADHSGGPREAGDPVGFATPDPAPRHANRFANTPLPTRPNFNEADVSDKPLVIRRRPLINARQRANIQENWQQRRETLLAVDEAVAAIIETLRSTGELENTLVIFTSDNGFFHGEHRIRNGKVLLYEESIHLPLLMRWTGNKALPRGVHRKQLTANIDDAETILDAAGDTARPGRVEDGISLLRYWRDGGLELGRDVLIDNMPGVTHFDAVRSRNFLYAEHQNGDRELYDLQKDPYELQSQHANAAYDQIKAALAKRLHNLMSCAGATCRARPTVTFSAARRGRCGTVVATVGGASVAAVRFTVNGRPGPTDVRAPFRLRYSSKARVLVRARVATRFDQVVTSDRTVRACR
;
A
#
# COMPACT_ATOMS: atom_id res chain seq x y z
N MET A 1 -92.10 -30.62 -25.39
CA MET A 1 -91.51 -30.27 -24.08
C MET A 1 -90.06 -30.69 -24.10
N ALA A 2 -89.16 -29.69 -24.19
CA ALA A 2 -87.75 -29.89 -24.41
C ALA A 2 -87.03 -29.93 -23.05
N ALA A 3 -86.23 -30.96 -22.82
CA ALA A 3 -85.32 -31.03 -21.68
C ALA A 3 -83.91 -30.54 -22.07
N LEU A 4 -83.49 -29.50 -21.41
CA LEU A 4 -82.10 -29.00 -21.55
C LEU A 4 -81.14 -29.83 -20.66
N ALA A 5 -80.10 -30.36 -21.27
CA ALA A 5 -78.97 -30.98 -20.54
C ALA A 5 -77.92 -29.88 -20.29
N VAL A 6 -77.56 -29.70 -19.01
CA VAL A 6 -76.46 -28.77 -18.60
C VAL A 6 -75.19 -29.60 -18.48
N ALA A 7 -74.20 -29.26 -19.27
CA ALA A 7 -72.84 -29.83 -19.19
C ALA A 7 -72.00 -28.99 -18.21
N SER A 8 -71.48 -29.65 -17.17
CA SER A 8 -70.58 -29.06 -16.16
C SER A 8 -69.12 -29.12 -16.70
N ILE A 9 -68.51 -27.97 -16.89
CA ILE A 9 -67.08 -27.82 -17.24
C ILE A 9 -66.30 -27.71 -15.94
N GLY A 10 -65.52 -28.74 -15.62
CA GLY A 10 -64.58 -28.74 -14.50
C GLY A 10 -63.37 -27.85 -14.80
N VAL A 11 -63.19 -26.79 -14.02
CA VAL A 11 -61.99 -25.92 -14.06
C VAL A 11 -60.90 -26.54 -13.21
N ILE A 12 -59.85 -27.02 -13.85
CA ILE A 12 -58.61 -27.47 -13.17
C ILE A 12 -57.80 -26.23 -12.78
N GLY A 13 -57.84 -25.88 -11.49
CA GLY A 13 -57.04 -24.81 -10.93
C GLY A 13 -55.55 -25.19 -10.86
N VAL A 14 -54.74 -24.63 -11.72
CA VAL A 14 -53.29 -24.67 -11.63
C VAL A 14 -52.83 -23.74 -10.51
N HIS A 15 -52.48 -24.33 -9.35
CA HIS A 15 -51.80 -23.57 -8.28
C HIS A 15 -50.37 -23.23 -8.71
N GLN A 16 -50.14 -22.05 -9.26
CA GLN A 16 -48.79 -21.47 -9.33
C GLN A 16 -48.33 -21.15 -7.91
N ARG A 17 -47.42 -21.94 -7.38
CA ARG A 17 -46.61 -21.56 -6.22
C ARG A 17 -45.69 -20.44 -6.64
N GLY A 18 -46.11 -19.22 -6.44
CA GLY A 18 -45.25 -18.04 -6.53
C GLY A 18 -44.24 -18.08 -5.38
N GLY A 19 -43.10 -18.72 -5.62
CA GLY A 19 -41.93 -18.53 -4.76
C GLY A 19 -41.42 -17.10 -4.98
N THR A 20 -41.71 -16.20 -4.04
CA THR A 20 -41.03 -14.93 -3.97
C THR A 20 -39.57 -15.25 -3.74
N ALA A 21 -38.74 -15.12 -4.79
CA ALA A 21 -37.29 -15.10 -4.63
C ALA A 21 -36.97 -13.90 -3.74
N GLN A 22 -36.69 -14.18 -2.47
CA GLN A 22 -36.19 -13.18 -1.53
C GLN A 22 -34.91 -12.68 -2.13
N ALA A 23 -34.89 -11.42 -2.58
CA ALA A 23 -33.68 -10.79 -3.07
C ALA A 23 -32.62 -10.95 -1.99
N ALA A 24 -31.51 -11.62 -2.32
CA ALA A 24 -30.41 -11.77 -1.40
C ALA A 24 -29.98 -10.35 -1.00
N VAL A 25 -30.14 -10.03 0.28
CA VAL A 25 -29.66 -8.76 0.84
C VAL A 25 -28.17 -8.72 0.55
N ALA A 26 -27.73 -7.73 -0.20
CA ALA A 26 -26.30 -7.54 -0.44
C ALA A 26 -25.59 -7.48 0.92
N PRO A 27 -24.44 -8.14 1.09
CA PRO A 27 -23.72 -8.08 2.35
C PRO A 27 -23.47 -6.62 2.72
N PRO A 28 -23.55 -6.27 4.01
CA PRO A 28 -23.30 -4.88 4.44
C PRO A 28 -21.90 -4.46 3.98
N ARG A 29 -21.79 -3.22 3.51
CA ARG A 29 -20.49 -2.63 3.16
C ARG A 29 -19.62 -2.60 4.40
N PRO A 30 -18.31 -2.97 4.31
CA PRO A 30 -17.44 -2.98 5.47
C PRO A 30 -17.18 -1.57 5.99
N ASN A 31 -16.94 -1.44 7.28
CA ASN A 31 -16.18 -0.30 7.78
C ASN A 31 -14.74 -0.40 7.28
N ILE A 32 -14.05 0.72 7.21
CA ILE A 32 -12.66 0.78 6.77
C ILE A 32 -11.87 1.59 7.78
N VAL A 33 -10.82 1.00 8.34
CA VAL A 33 -9.90 1.65 9.29
C VAL A 33 -8.49 1.57 8.72
N VAL A 34 -7.88 2.73 8.48
CA VAL A 34 -6.49 2.85 8.06
C VAL A 34 -5.68 3.39 9.22
N LEU A 35 -4.63 2.66 9.59
CA LEU A 35 -3.67 2.97 10.65
C LEU A 35 -2.33 3.23 9.98
N GLU A 36 -1.91 4.48 9.91
CA GLU A 36 -0.72 4.90 9.19
C GLU A 36 0.30 5.51 10.14
N THR A 37 1.55 5.05 10.07
CA THR A 37 2.71 5.63 10.73
C THR A 37 3.42 6.62 9.80
N ASP A 38 4.38 7.38 10.33
CA ASP A 38 5.11 8.42 9.62
C ASP A 38 6.61 8.12 9.65
N ASP A 39 7.22 7.85 8.50
CA ASP A 39 8.63 7.46 8.33
C ASP A 39 8.99 6.02 8.71
N GLN A 40 8.06 5.14 9.05
CA GLN A 40 8.37 3.80 9.54
C GLN A 40 8.99 2.90 8.47
N THR A 41 10.15 2.33 8.77
CA THR A 41 10.79 1.34 7.91
C THR A 41 10.15 -0.05 8.05
N LEU A 42 10.27 -0.87 6.99
CA LEU A 42 9.82 -2.27 7.08
C LEU A 42 10.54 -3.05 8.20
N ALA A 43 11.81 -2.73 8.48
CA ALA A 43 12.60 -3.40 9.51
C ALA A 43 12.05 -3.18 10.92
N GLU A 44 11.43 -2.04 11.17
CA GLU A 44 10.86 -1.67 12.48
C GLU A 44 9.55 -2.42 12.80
N MET A 45 9.02 -3.21 11.86
CA MET A 45 7.90 -4.13 12.14
C MET A 45 8.23 -5.18 13.19
N ASP A 46 9.49 -5.42 13.52
CA ASP A 46 9.91 -6.38 14.55
C ASP A 46 9.46 -5.96 15.97
N VAL A 47 9.27 -4.66 16.23
CA VAL A 47 8.77 -4.14 17.52
C VAL A 47 7.24 -3.97 17.57
N LEU A 48 6.52 -4.41 16.56
CA LEU A 48 5.05 -4.31 16.44
C LEU A 48 4.37 -5.71 16.48
N PRO A 49 4.50 -6.47 17.56
CA PRO A 49 3.96 -7.83 17.65
C PRO A 49 2.42 -7.88 17.56
N ASN A 50 1.71 -6.86 18.09
CA ASN A 50 0.25 -6.80 18.00
C ASN A 50 -0.22 -6.52 16.58
N VAL A 51 0.43 -5.61 15.86
CA VAL A 51 0.14 -5.34 14.45
C VAL A 51 0.28 -6.63 13.63
N ARG A 52 1.42 -7.34 13.77
CA ARG A 52 1.65 -8.60 13.05
C ARG A 52 0.58 -9.65 13.40
N ARG A 53 0.36 -9.89 14.69
CA ARG A 53 -0.57 -10.93 15.18
C ARG A 53 -2.03 -10.59 14.88
N LEU A 54 -2.46 -9.34 15.10
CA LEU A 54 -3.88 -8.97 15.03
C LEU A 54 -4.33 -8.60 13.62
N ILE A 55 -3.41 -8.17 12.74
CA ILE A 55 -3.73 -7.80 11.37
C ILE A 55 -3.12 -8.81 10.39
N GLY A 56 -1.82 -9.04 10.42
CA GLY A 56 -1.12 -9.92 9.46
C GLY A 56 -1.55 -11.38 9.55
N ASP A 57 -1.46 -11.99 10.73
CA ASP A 57 -1.79 -13.41 10.93
C ASP A 57 -3.29 -13.69 10.72
N GLU A 58 -4.15 -12.68 10.92
CA GLU A 58 -5.59 -12.76 10.69
C GLU A 58 -6.02 -12.27 9.29
N GLY A 59 -5.08 -11.92 8.45
CA GLY A 59 -5.34 -11.35 7.14
C GLY A 59 -4.24 -11.63 6.11
N VAL A 60 -3.63 -10.59 5.57
CA VAL A 60 -2.56 -10.67 4.57
C VAL A 60 -1.44 -9.71 4.91
N THR A 61 -0.20 -10.14 4.64
CA THR A 61 0.98 -9.29 4.58
C THR A 61 1.47 -9.23 3.13
N PHE A 62 1.65 -8.02 2.60
CA PHE A 62 2.25 -7.78 1.29
C PHE A 62 3.76 -7.56 1.47
N ASP A 63 4.56 -8.54 1.02
CA ASP A 63 6.01 -8.56 1.27
C ASP A 63 6.81 -7.52 0.46
N HIS A 64 6.21 -6.93 -0.59
CA HIS A 64 6.86 -5.97 -1.49
C HIS A 64 5.93 -4.79 -1.76
N ASN A 65 5.62 -4.03 -0.72
CA ASN A 65 4.86 -2.79 -0.84
C ASN A 65 5.81 -1.59 -0.91
N LEU A 66 5.60 -0.72 -1.89
CA LEU A 66 6.48 0.40 -2.18
C LEU A 66 5.78 1.74 -2.01
N ASP A 67 6.54 2.72 -1.58
CA ASP A 67 6.16 4.13 -1.78
C ASP A 67 6.65 4.62 -3.15
N SER A 68 5.75 5.17 -3.91
CA SER A 68 6.05 5.72 -5.23
C SER A 68 6.74 7.08 -5.18
N PHE A 69 6.73 7.74 -4.04
CA PHE A 69 7.41 9.01 -3.77
C PHE A 69 7.72 9.13 -2.27
N SER A 70 8.91 8.75 -1.88
CA SER A 70 9.29 8.63 -0.47
C SER A 70 9.43 9.97 0.25
N LEU A 71 8.28 10.65 0.43
CA LEU A 71 8.16 11.91 1.17
C LEU A 71 6.70 12.09 1.64
N CYS A 72 6.50 12.54 2.87
CA CYS A 72 5.20 12.58 3.54
C CYS A 72 4.07 13.15 2.68
N CYS A 73 4.16 14.40 2.21
CA CYS A 73 3.05 15.04 1.52
C CYS A 73 2.75 14.41 0.15
N PRO A 74 3.73 14.11 -0.73
CA PRO A 74 3.48 13.40 -1.98
C PRO A 74 2.88 12.00 -1.75
N SER A 75 3.42 11.22 -0.80
CA SER A 75 2.89 9.90 -0.48
C SER A 75 1.44 9.95 0.01
N ARG A 76 1.13 10.85 0.94
CA ARG A 76 -0.25 11.05 1.45
C ARG A 76 -1.20 11.58 0.37
N ALA A 77 -0.73 12.43 -0.55
CA ALA A 77 -1.51 12.85 -1.71
C ALA A 77 -1.78 11.67 -2.66
N THR A 78 -0.81 10.78 -2.83
CA THR A 78 -0.97 9.52 -3.59
C THR A 78 -2.00 8.60 -2.95
N PHE A 79 -1.95 8.42 -1.62
CA PHE A 79 -2.99 7.69 -0.87
C PHE A 79 -4.38 8.29 -1.07
N LEU A 80 -4.52 9.61 -1.02
CA LEU A 80 -5.80 10.30 -1.17
C LEU A 80 -6.38 10.27 -2.59
N THR A 81 -5.55 10.05 -3.62
CA THR A 81 -5.96 10.16 -5.02
C THR A 81 -5.83 8.87 -5.82
N GLY A 82 -5.05 7.88 -5.34
CA GLY A 82 -4.70 6.70 -6.13
C GLY A 82 -3.85 7.02 -7.36
N GLN A 83 -3.17 8.17 -7.38
CA GLN A 83 -2.41 8.68 -8.51
C GLN A 83 -0.94 8.89 -8.18
N TYR A 84 -0.06 8.66 -9.16
CA TYR A 84 1.33 9.10 -9.08
C TYR A 84 1.44 10.62 -8.94
N SER A 85 2.54 11.09 -8.35
CA SER A 85 2.78 12.51 -8.08
C SER A 85 2.75 13.38 -9.33
N HIS A 86 3.14 12.87 -10.49
CA HIS A 86 3.04 13.61 -11.75
C HIS A 86 1.59 13.80 -12.24
N ASN A 87 0.63 12.97 -11.77
CA ASN A 87 -0.80 13.08 -12.10
C ASN A 87 -1.58 13.89 -11.05
N ASN A 88 -1.26 13.75 -9.74
CA ASN A 88 -1.93 14.53 -8.70
C ASN A 88 -1.29 15.90 -8.45
N GLY A 89 -0.09 16.15 -9.00
CA GLY A 89 0.61 17.44 -8.96
C GLY A 89 1.37 17.74 -7.67
N VAL A 90 1.34 16.86 -6.65
CA VAL A 90 2.01 17.08 -5.35
C VAL A 90 3.38 16.38 -5.36
N ARG A 91 4.47 17.16 -5.48
CA ARG A 91 5.85 16.67 -5.62
C ARG A 91 6.79 17.22 -4.54
N GLY A 92 6.25 17.67 -3.41
CA GLY A 92 7.02 18.21 -2.30
C GLY A 92 6.16 18.47 -1.07
N ASN A 93 6.80 18.88 0.02
CA ASN A 93 6.13 19.21 1.29
C ASN A 93 5.67 20.67 1.39
N ALA A 94 6.01 21.51 0.42
CA ALA A 94 5.66 22.94 0.40
C ALA A 94 5.53 23.47 -1.03
N LEU A 95 4.85 24.59 -1.19
CA LEU A 95 4.78 25.31 -2.46
C LEU A 95 6.18 25.73 -2.95
N PRO A 96 6.41 25.80 -4.25
CA PRO A 96 5.44 25.59 -5.34
C PRO A 96 5.21 24.12 -5.70
N GLU A 97 6.02 23.18 -5.21
CA GLU A 97 6.05 21.79 -5.66
C GLU A 97 5.05 20.89 -4.92
N GLY A 98 4.56 21.29 -3.74
CA GLY A 98 3.70 20.45 -2.94
C GLY A 98 3.09 21.18 -1.74
N GLY A 99 2.80 20.40 -0.69
CA GLY A 99 2.09 20.86 0.50
C GLY A 99 0.58 20.76 0.36
N TYR A 100 -0.12 21.02 1.46
CA TYR A 100 -1.58 20.98 1.55
C TYR A 100 -2.26 21.77 0.43
N GLU A 101 -1.79 22.97 0.16
CA GLU A 101 -2.40 23.89 -0.80
C GLU A 101 -2.21 23.49 -2.28
N LYS A 102 -1.36 22.49 -2.55
CA LYS A 102 -1.11 22.02 -3.91
C LYS A 102 -2.09 20.96 -4.37
N LEU A 103 -2.64 20.17 -3.42
CA LEU A 103 -3.59 19.10 -3.75
C LEU A 103 -4.95 19.67 -4.16
N ASP A 104 -5.54 19.11 -5.20
CA ASP A 104 -6.97 19.31 -5.51
C ASP A 104 -7.84 18.51 -4.53
N HIS A 105 -8.28 19.18 -3.46
CA HIS A 105 -9.13 18.59 -2.43
C HIS A 105 -10.56 18.26 -2.90
N THR A 106 -10.96 18.69 -4.11
CA THR A 106 -12.31 18.43 -4.62
C THR A 106 -12.46 17.06 -5.29
N ASN A 107 -11.35 16.31 -5.44
CA ASN A 107 -11.34 15.00 -6.10
C ASN A 107 -10.43 13.99 -5.35
N THR A 108 -10.85 13.59 -4.17
CA THR A 108 -10.07 12.74 -3.25
C THR A 108 -10.91 11.58 -2.68
N LEU A 109 -10.24 10.56 -2.19
CA LEU A 109 -10.82 9.34 -1.61
C LEU A 109 -11.95 9.60 -0.58
N PRO A 110 -11.81 10.52 0.40
CA PRO A 110 -12.90 10.78 1.36
C PRO A 110 -14.17 11.32 0.68
N LEU A 111 -14.04 12.16 -0.34
CA LEU A 111 -15.21 12.63 -1.12
C LEU A 111 -15.91 11.49 -1.85
N TRP A 112 -15.14 10.58 -2.43
CA TRP A 112 -15.69 9.43 -3.14
C TRP A 112 -16.42 8.49 -2.17
N LEU A 113 -15.82 8.21 -1.02
CA LEU A 113 -16.41 7.39 0.03
C LEU A 113 -17.66 8.05 0.64
N GLN A 114 -17.61 9.37 0.90
CA GLN A 114 -18.78 10.11 1.41
C GLN A 114 -19.95 10.02 0.43
N SER A 115 -19.66 10.19 -0.86
CA SER A 115 -20.70 10.03 -1.90
C SER A 115 -21.17 8.57 -2.05
N ALA A 116 -20.35 7.59 -1.66
CA ALA A 116 -20.76 6.18 -1.55
C ALA A 116 -21.58 5.90 -0.26
N GLY A 117 -21.82 6.90 0.58
CA GLY A 117 -22.62 6.79 1.79
C GLY A 117 -21.82 6.46 3.06
N TYR A 118 -20.49 6.57 3.03
CA TYR A 118 -19.66 6.40 4.22
C TYR A 118 -19.67 7.65 5.11
N TYR A 119 -19.56 7.43 6.41
CA TYR A 119 -19.17 8.47 7.35
C TYR A 119 -17.65 8.53 7.41
N THR A 120 -17.06 9.61 6.96
CA THR A 120 -15.61 9.74 6.78
C THR A 120 -14.98 10.51 7.92
N VAL A 121 -13.92 9.95 8.51
CA VAL A 121 -13.22 10.54 9.66
C VAL A 121 -11.72 10.58 9.40
N HIS A 122 -11.10 11.74 9.62
CA HIS A 122 -9.66 11.89 9.71
C HIS A 122 -9.23 12.21 11.13
N LEU A 123 -8.15 11.58 11.59
CA LEU A 123 -7.54 11.81 12.89
C LEU A 123 -6.01 11.82 12.76
N GLY A 124 -5.38 12.94 13.09
CA GLY A 124 -3.93 13.05 13.18
C GLY A 124 -3.28 13.88 12.08
N LYS A 125 -2.08 13.48 11.65
CA LYS A 125 -1.31 14.18 10.62
C LYS A 125 -1.97 14.06 9.25
N TYR A 126 -2.18 15.20 8.59
CA TYR A 126 -2.70 15.27 7.22
C TYR A 126 -1.57 15.54 6.22
N LEU A 127 -1.70 16.56 5.38
CA LEU A 127 -0.67 17.01 4.45
C LEU A 127 0.16 18.12 5.10
N ASN A 128 1.46 18.18 4.78
CA ASN A 128 2.35 19.24 5.27
C ASN A 128 1.80 20.62 4.91
N GLY A 129 1.79 21.52 5.85
CA GLY A 129 1.26 22.88 5.68
C GLY A 129 -0.23 23.02 6.04
N TYR A 130 -0.95 21.92 6.33
CA TYR A 130 -2.34 22.01 6.77
C TYR A 130 -2.47 22.92 8.02
N GLY A 131 -3.44 23.82 7.95
CA GLY A 131 -3.75 24.76 9.03
C GLY A 131 -2.84 26.00 9.11
N ARG A 132 -1.77 26.10 8.30
CA ARG A 132 -0.89 27.29 8.32
C ARG A 132 -1.60 28.57 7.88
N ARG A 133 -2.48 28.49 6.89
CA ARG A 133 -3.26 29.64 6.39
C ARG A 133 -4.57 29.78 7.15
N ASN A 134 -5.27 28.67 7.34
CA ASN A 134 -6.54 28.62 8.06
C ASN A 134 -6.57 27.38 8.95
N PRO A 135 -6.29 27.52 10.26
CA PRO A 135 -6.26 26.37 11.16
C PRO A 135 -7.64 25.78 11.45
N LEU A 136 -8.73 26.48 11.09
CA LEU A 136 -10.11 26.02 11.27
C LEU A 136 -10.67 25.32 10.04
N GLU A 137 -9.94 25.29 8.94
CA GLU A 137 -10.38 24.67 7.69
C GLU A 137 -10.61 23.17 7.87
N ILE A 138 -11.74 22.68 7.33
CA ILE A 138 -12.04 21.26 7.19
C ILE A 138 -12.00 20.93 5.70
N PRO A 139 -11.06 20.10 5.25
CA PRO A 139 -10.98 19.74 3.85
C PRO A 139 -12.26 19.02 3.39
N PRO A 140 -12.67 19.18 2.12
CA PRO A 140 -13.87 18.53 1.60
C PRO A 140 -13.82 17.00 1.72
N GLY A 141 -14.99 16.39 1.93
CA GLY A 141 -15.14 14.93 1.98
C GLY A 141 -15.01 14.32 3.39
N TRP A 142 -14.77 15.10 4.42
CA TRP A 142 -14.72 14.63 5.80
C TRP A 142 -15.99 14.96 6.56
N SER A 143 -16.67 13.94 7.07
CA SER A 143 -17.85 14.07 7.94
C SER A 143 -17.46 14.47 9.36
N GLU A 144 -16.25 14.08 9.79
CA GLU A 144 -15.64 14.44 11.05
C GLU A 144 -14.14 14.68 10.86
N TRP A 145 -13.64 15.74 11.43
CA TRP A 145 -12.27 16.18 11.28
C TRP A 145 -11.58 16.36 12.62
N ARG A 146 -10.42 15.73 12.81
CA ARG A 146 -9.54 15.87 13.97
C ARG A 146 -8.08 15.97 13.50
N GLY A 147 -7.82 16.87 12.57
CA GLY A 147 -6.51 17.04 11.92
C GLY A 147 -5.53 17.82 12.79
N ALA A 148 -4.29 17.35 12.85
CA ALA A 148 -3.18 18.04 13.50
C ALA A 148 -2.76 19.27 12.70
N VAL A 149 -2.61 20.41 13.39
CA VAL A 149 -2.38 21.73 12.81
C VAL A 149 -0.89 22.08 12.82
N ASP A 150 -0.32 22.36 11.62
CA ASP A 150 1.06 22.82 11.49
C ASP A 150 1.29 24.21 12.12
N PRO A 151 2.46 24.45 12.77
CA PRO A 151 3.63 23.55 12.87
C PRO A 151 3.58 22.59 14.06
N THR A 152 2.51 22.58 14.87
CA THR A 152 2.45 21.77 16.08
C THR A 152 2.22 20.29 15.82
N THR A 153 1.89 19.90 14.58
CA THR A 153 1.78 18.50 14.13
C THR A 153 2.98 17.65 14.54
N TYR A 154 4.20 18.23 14.52
CA TYR A 154 5.45 17.55 14.84
C TYR A 154 5.82 17.62 16.32
N ARG A 155 4.83 17.49 17.20
CA ARG A 155 5.02 17.45 18.65
C ARG A 155 4.29 16.28 19.26
N TYR A 156 4.95 15.54 20.12
CA TYR A 156 4.33 14.46 20.88
C TYR A 156 3.52 14.99 22.07
N TYR A 157 3.84 16.24 22.52
CA TYR A 157 3.11 17.01 23.50
C TYR A 157 3.01 18.48 23.03
N GLY A 158 2.00 19.20 23.48
CA GLY A 158 1.79 20.59 23.07
C GLY A 158 1.38 20.75 21.60
N TYR A 159 0.79 19.71 21.01
CA TYR A 159 0.21 19.75 19.66
C TYR A 159 -1.22 20.28 19.69
N THR A 160 -1.67 20.79 18.57
CA THR A 160 -3.03 21.32 18.40
C THR A 160 -3.77 20.50 17.35
N LEU A 161 -4.99 20.07 17.68
CA LEU A 161 -5.94 19.50 16.70
C LEU A 161 -6.99 20.54 16.35
N ASN A 162 -7.38 20.57 15.10
CA ASN A 162 -8.66 21.13 14.68
C ASN A 162 -9.73 20.04 14.82
N GLU A 163 -10.61 20.18 15.82
CA GLU A 163 -11.69 19.23 16.07
C GLU A 163 -13.02 19.82 15.58
N ASN A 164 -13.34 19.54 14.31
CA ASN A 164 -14.55 20.05 13.64
C ASN A 164 -14.69 21.58 13.72
N GLY A 165 -13.61 22.33 13.51
CA GLY A 165 -13.60 23.80 13.56
C GLY A 165 -13.31 24.39 14.95
N VAL A 166 -12.96 23.55 15.93
CA VAL A 166 -12.50 23.99 17.27
C VAL A 166 -11.05 23.58 17.46
N LEU A 167 -10.19 24.55 17.82
CA LEU A 167 -8.78 24.27 18.10
C LEU A 167 -8.62 23.82 19.54
N THR A 168 -8.07 22.60 19.73
CA THR A 168 -7.77 22.02 21.03
C THR A 168 -6.27 21.75 21.13
N THR A 169 -5.57 22.41 22.07
CA THR A 169 -4.15 22.14 22.35
C THR A 169 -4.02 21.16 23.50
N TYR A 170 -3.26 20.09 23.27
CA TYR A 170 -3.04 18.99 24.22
C TYR A 170 -1.74 19.21 24.98
N CYS A 171 -1.84 19.46 26.30
CA CYS A 171 -0.74 19.61 27.26
C CYS A 171 0.44 20.44 26.75
N ALA A 172 0.44 21.73 27.03
CA ALA A 172 1.56 22.62 26.70
C ALA A 172 2.89 22.19 27.41
N THR A 173 2.80 21.49 28.51
CA THR A 173 3.90 20.82 29.20
C THR A 173 3.72 19.30 29.09
N PRO A 174 4.80 18.52 28.96
CA PRO A 174 4.69 17.07 28.89
C PRO A 174 3.94 16.47 30.08
N ASP A 175 2.85 15.75 29.78
CA ASP A 175 2.06 14.97 30.72
C ASP A 175 1.72 13.63 30.03
N PRO A 176 2.01 12.48 30.67
CA PRO A 176 1.75 11.17 30.08
C PRO A 176 0.33 10.97 29.56
N SER A 177 -0.67 11.63 30.16
CA SER A 177 -2.09 11.55 29.74
C SER A 177 -2.36 12.20 28.37
N CYS A 178 -1.45 13.05 27.89
CA CYS A 178 -1.59 13.77 26.62
C CYS A 178 -0.59 13.33 25.54
N TYR A 179 0.07 12.21 25.73
CA TYR A 179 0.96 11.67 24.69
C TYR A 179 0.16 11.47 23.39
N GLN A 180 0.66 12.00 22.28
CA GLN A 180 -0.12 12.15 21.05
C GLN A 180 -0.70 10.81 20.57
N THR A 181 0.10 9.74 20.53
CA THR A 181 -0.34 8.42 20.11
C THR A 181 -1.47 7.88 20.99
N ASP A 182 -1.40 8.09 22.31
CA ASP A 182 -2.43 7.64 23.24
C ASP A 182 -3.74 8.42 23.06
N VAL A 183 -3.65 9.74 22.87
CA VAL A 183 -4.82 10.58 22.57
C VAL A 183 -5.48 10.16 21.26
N TYR A 184 -4.69 9.85 20.23
CA TYR A 184 -5.24 9.36 18.95
C TYR A 184 -5.91 8.00 19.12
N ARG A 185 -5.31 7.07 19.88
CA ARG A 185 -5.95 5.80 20.27
C ARG A 185 -7.31 6.02 20.92
N ASP A 186 -7.37 6.88 21.91
CA ASP A 186 -8.58 7.09 22.70
C ASP A 186 -9.69 7.75 21.88
N LYS A 187 -9.33 8.71 21.01
CA LYS A 187 -10.26 9.32 20.05
C LYS A 187 -10.74 8.31 19.00
N ALA A 188 -9.86 7.48 18.45
CA ALA A 188 -10.25 6.43 17.51
C ALA A 188 -11.23 5.44 18.16
N ASN A 189 -10.97 5.04 19.41
CA ASN A 189 -11.85 4.16 20.17
C ASN A 189 -13.21 4.82 20.47
N GLU A 190 -13.24 6.09 20.80
CA GLU A 190 -14.49 6.86 20.98
C GLU A 190 -15.30 6.92 19.68
N ILE A 191 -14.66 7.25 18.57
CA ILE A 191 -15.29 7.30 17.24
C ILE A 191 -15.89 5.94 16.89
N ILE A 192 -15.13 4.84 17.03
CA ILE A 192 -15.60 3.48 16.71
C ILE A 192 -16.83 3.13 17.57
N ARG A 193 -16.80 3.34 18.89
CA ARG A 193 -17.95 3.05 19.78
C ARG A 193 -19.19 3.83 19.36
N ARG A 194 -19.04 5.10 19.05
CA ARG A 194 -20.14 5.97 18.60
C ARG A 194 -20.67 5.56 17.22
N ARG A 195 -19.80 5.12 16.30
CA ARG A 195 -20.20 4.72 14.95
C ARG A 195 -20.78 3.30 14.90
N ALA A 196 -20.36 2.41 15.77
CA ALA A 196 -20.91 1.04 15.88
C ALA A 196 -22.43 0.99 16.10
N ALA A 197 -22.98 2.02 16.75
CA ALA A 197 -24.44 2.14 16.94
C ALA A 197 -25.18 2.65 15.69
N ALA A 198 -24.47 3.08 14.64
CA ALA A 198 -25.05 3.61 13.43
C ALA A 198 -25.04 2.58 12.30
N ALA A 199 -26.13 2.50 11.53
CA ALA A 199 -26.20 1.60 10.37
C ALA A 199 -25.31 2.02 9.20
N GLN A 200 -24.78 3.24 9.23
CA GLN A 200 -23.95 3.80 8.18
C GLN A 200 -22.49 3.32 8.34
N PRO A 201 -21.88 2.71 7.31
CA PRO A 201 -20.46 2.33 7.37
C PRO A 201 -19.57 3.55 7.53
N PHE A 202 -18.41 3.38 8.16
CA PHE A 202 -17.46 4.46 8.36
C PHE A 202 -16.09 4.16 7.72
N PHE A 203 -15.42 5.23 7.33
CA PHE A 203 -14.01 5.26 6.96
C PHE A 203 -13.27 6.10 8.02
N LEU A 204 -12.32 5.49 8.71
CA LEU A 204 -11.49 6.15 9.71
C LEU A 204 -10.02 6.04 9.32
N TRP A 205 -9.39 7.19 9.05
CA TRP A 205 -7.94 7.27 8.84
C TRP A 205 -7.27 7.85 10.08
N VAL A 206 -6.53 7.00 10.81
CA VAL A 206 -5.70 7.39 11.96
C VAL A 206 -4.26 7.50 11.47
N ALA A 207 -3.77 8.72 11.37
CA ALA A 207 -2.43 9.04 10.89
C ALA A 207 -1.56 9.49 12.07
N PHE A 208 -0.80 8.54 12.63
CA PHE A 208 0.11 8.81 13.75
C PHE A 208 1.29 9.68 13.30
N LEU A 209 1.86 10.45 14.22
CA LEU A 209 3.15 11.11 14.02
C LEU A 209 4.31 10.10 14.17
N ALA A 210 4.16 9.15 15.09
CA ALA A 210 5.19 8.14 15.33
C ALA A 210 5.43 7.33 14.05
N ASP A 211 6.68 7.14 13.71
CA ASP A 211 7.92 7.35 14.45
C ASP A 211 8.76 8.54 13.92
N HIS A 212 8.12 9.50 13.26
CA HIS A 212 8.76 10.72 12.76
C HIS A 212 9.41 11.51 13.92
N SER A 213 10.56 12.13 13.65
CA SER A 213 11.21 13.03 14.59
C SER A 213 10.30 14.19 15.00
N GLY A 214 10.25 14.49 16.29
CA GLY A 214 9.35 15.52 16.83
C GLY A 214 9.75 15.98 18.22
N GLY A 215 9.12 17.04 18.74
CA GLY A 215 9.39 17.55 20.07
C GLY A 215 8.30 17.22 21.08
N PRO A 216 8.55 17.55 22.35
CA PRO A 216 9.80 18.08 22.90
C PRO A 216 10.95 17.08 22.82
N ARG A 217 12.18 17.55 23.00
CA ARG A 217 13.36 16.70 23.01
C ARG A 217 13.64 16.16 24.40
N GLU A 218 14.10 14.91 24.49
CA GLU A 218 14.55 14.34 25.76
C GLU A 218 15.90 14.94 26.22
N ALA A 219 16.17 14.86 27.51
CA ALA A 219 17.46 15.23 28.06
C ALA A 219 18.52 14.20 27.59
N GLY A 220 19.54 14.69 26.89
CA GLY A 220 20.60 13.81 26.32
C GLY A 220 20.52 13.61 24.82
N ASP A 221 19.45 14.03 24.18
CA ASP A 221 19.31 13.95 22.73
C ASP A 221 20.47 14.62 21.99
N PRO A 222 20.89 14.05 20.85
CA PRO A 222 21.96 14.59 20.05
C PRO A 222 21.69 16.02 19.57
N VAL A 223 22.60 16.95 19.85
CA VAL A 223 22.44 18.34 19.40
C VAL A 223 22.52 18.41 17.86
N GLY A 224 21.53 19.04 17.24
CA GLY A 224 21.47 19.22 15.79
C GLY A 224 21.13 17.95 15.00
N PHE A 225 20.63 16.91 15.68
CA PHE A 225 20.11 15.70 15.07
C PHE A 225 18.69 15.46 15.62
N ALA A 226 17.70 15.41 14.75
CA ALA A 226 16.32 15.29 15.15
C ALA A 226 15.99 13.84 15.55
N THR A 227 15.32 13.69 16.69
CA THR A 227 14.84 12.42 17.24
C THR A 227 13.34 12.51 17.53
N PRO A 228 12.59 11.41 17.60
CA PRO A 228 11.25 11.42 18.16
C PRO A 228 11.30 11.45 19.70
N ASP A 229 10.15 11.67 20.34
CA ASP A 229 9.99 11.70 21.80
C ASP A 229 9.12 10.51 22.24
N PRO A 230 9.69 9.46 22.85
CA PRO A 230 8.95 8.27 23.24
C PRO A 230 7.97 8.55 24.39
N ALA A 231 6.90 7.74 24.48
CA ALA A 231 6.06 7.74 25.67
C ALA A 231 6.90 7.38 26.92
N PRO A 232 6.71 8.04 28.09
CA PRO A 232 7.55 7.81 29.28
C PRO A 232 7.64 6.35 29.72
N ARG A 233 6.59 5.55 29.49
CA ARG A 233 6.57 4.10 29.77
C ARG A 233 7.45 3.27 28.84
N HIS A 234 7.88 3.84 27.74
CA HIS A 234 8.71 3.19 26.71
C HIS A 234 10.12 3.79 26.60
N ALA A 235 10.35 4.98 27.21
CA ALA A 235 11.64 5.65 27.18
C ALA A 235 12.77 4.72 27.64
N ASN A 236 13.89 4.74 26.92
CA ASN A 236 15.07 3.94 27.17
C ASN A 236 14.88 2.41 27.08
N ARG A 237 13.77 1.95 26.51
CA ARG A 237 13.49 0.51 26.35
C ARG A 237 14.54 -0.20 25.48
N PHE A 238 15.11 0.52 24.51
CA PHE A 238 16.12 0.03 23.61
C PHE A 238 17.51 0.66 23.83
N ALA A 239 17.77 1.37 24.93
CA ALA A 239 19.03 2.07 25.21
C ALA A 239 20.29 1.18 25.09
N ASN A 240 20.18 -0.12 25.39
CA ASN A 240 21.28 -1.08 25.26
C ASN A 240 21.21 -1.91 23.96
N THR A 241 20.30 -1.61 23.04
CA THR A 241 20.18 -2.34 21.79
C THR A 241 21.07 -1.69 20.73
N PRO A 242 22.06 -2.41 20.17
CA PRO A 242 22.95 -1.83 19.17
C PRO A 242 22.20 -1.59 17.85
N LEU A 243 22.58 -0.51 17.17
CA LEU A 243 22.13 -0.25 15.80
C LEU A 243 22.57 -1.41 14.88
N PRO A 244 21.63 -2.06 14.16
CA PRO A 244 21.98 -3.08 13.18
C PRO A 244 22.89 -2.49 12.09
N THR A 245 23.98 -3.20 11.78
CA THR A 245 24.87 -2.81 10.68
C THR A 245 24.71 -3.81 9.54
N ARG A 246 23.83 -3.47 8.60
CA ARG A 246 23.68 -4.21 7.35
C ARG A 246 24.85 -3.93 6.42
N PRO A 247 25.06 -4.72 5.35
CA PRO A 247 26.18 -4.53 4.43
C PRO A 247 26.28 -3.12 3.83
N ASN A 248 25.17 -2.43 3.60
CA ASN A 248 25.12 -1.07 3.06
C ASN A 248 25.23 0.03 4.14
N PHE A 249 25.29 -0.33 5.44
CA PHE A 249 25.51 0.66 6.49
C PHE A 249 26.91 1.28 6.37
N ASN A 250 26.99 2.59 6.22
CA ASN A 250 28.24 3.34 6.06
C ASN A 250 29.15 2.72 4.99
N GLU A 251 28.58 2.37 3.86
CA GLU A 251 29.19 1.65 2.76
C GLU A 251 30.60 2.16 2.43
N ALA A 252 31.58 1.24 2.40
CA ALA A 252 32.99 1.60 2.27
C ALA A 252 33.34 2.16 0.87
N ASP A 253 32.74 1.60 -0.17
CA ASP A 253 32.90 2.05 -1.55
C ASP A 253 31.54 2.46 -2.13
N VAL A 254 31.42 3.72 -2.53
CA VAL A 254 30.23 4.30 -3.17
C VAL A 254 30.58 4.89 -4.53
N SER A 255 31.68 4.45 -5.14
CA SER A 255 32.18 4.99 -6.41
C SER A 255 31.25 4.75 -7.59
N ASP A 256 30.45 3.69 -7.52
CA ASP A 256 29.44 3.28 -8.51
C ASP A 256 28.07 3.97 -8.31
N LYS A 257 27.90 4.71 -7.22
CA LYS A 257 26.66 5.41 -6.86
C LYS A 257 26.54 6.76 -7.57
N PRO A 258 25.34 7.39 -7.60
CA PRO A 258 25.16 8.73 -8.12
C PRO A 258 25.92 9.78 -7.30
N LEU A 259 26.15 10.94 -7.91
CA LEU A 259 26.93 12.02 -7.31
C LEU A 259 26.46 12.42 -5.90
N VAL A 260 25.15 12.37 -5.66
CA VAL A 260 24.54 12.71 -4.35
C VAL A 260 24.99 11.76 -3.25
N ILE A 261 25.35 10.52 -3.57
CA ILE A 261 25.90 9.53 -2.63
C ILE A 261 27.43 9.57 -2.63
N ARG A 262 28.09 9.60 -3.81
CA ARG A 262 29.56 9.64 -3.91
C ARG A 262 30.20 10.76 -3.09
N ARG A 263 29.54 11.91 -2.95
CA ARG A 263 30.00 13.05 -2.17
C ARG A 263 29.85 12.91 -0.65
N ARG A 264 29.16 11.88 -0.17
CA ARG A 264 28.96 11.69 1.26
C ARG A 264 30.22 11.12 1.90
N PRO A 265 30.76 11.77 2.96
CA PRO A 265 31.86 11.20 3.72
C PRO A 265 31.40 9.98 4.52
N LEU A 266 32.33 9.16 4.90
CA LEU A 266 32.11 8.07 5.86
C LEU A 266 31.51 8.63 7.17
N ILE A 267 30.58 7.88 7.73
CA ILE A 267 29.96 8.15 9.02
C ILE A 267 30.98 7.93 10.13
N ASN A 268 31.29 8.97 10.89
CA ASN A 268 32.20 8.89 12.03
C ASN A 268 31.50 8.36 13.30
N ALA A 269 32.28 8.08 14.36
CA ALA A 269 31.76 7.51 15.59
C ALA A 269 30.65 8.35 16.26
N ARG A 270 30.80 9.68 16.29
CA ARG A 270 29.78 10.60 16.83
C ARG A 270 28.48 10.54 16.02
N GLN A 271 28.58 10.56 14.70
CA GLN A 271 27.43 10.46 13.81
C GLN A 271 26.72 9.10 13.96
N ARG A 272 27.49 8.03 14.11
CA ARG A 272 26.95 6.69 14.39
C ARG A 272 26.16 6.66 15.71
N ALA A 273 26.69 7.28 16.77
CA ALA A 273 25.99 7.37 18.05
C ALA A 273 24.66 8.15 17.91
N ASN A 274 24.65 9.26 17.15
CA ASN A 274 23.43 10.02 16.89
C ASN A 274 22.38 9.20 16.12
N ILE A 275 22.81 8.42 15.13
CA ILE A 275 21.92 7.53 14.36
C ILE A 275 21.36 6.43 15.28
N GLN A 276 22.21 5.85 16.13
CA GLN A 276 21.76 4.82 17.08
C GLN A 276 20.70 5.35 18.03
N GLU A 277 20.89 6.54 18.60
CA GLU A 277 19.92 7.18 19.48
C GLU A 277 18.58 7.41 18.77
N ASN A 278 18.62 8.01 17.58
CA ASN A 278 17.42 8.20 16.77
C ASN A 278 16.70 6.87 16.49
N TRP A 279 17.43 5.83 16.08
CA TRP A 279 16.89 4.51 15.79
C TRP A 279 16.26 3.85 17.02
N GLN A 280 16.85 4.02 18.22
CA GLN A 280 16.33 3.49 19.48
C GLN A 280 15.02 4.18 19.85
N GLN A 281 14.98 5.51 19.84
CA GLN A 281 13.79 6.30 20.18
C GLN A 281 12.64 6.09 19.17
N ARG A 282 12.92 5.93 17.88
CA ARG A 282 11.91 5.57 16.88
C ARG A 282 11.21 4.28 17.24
N ARG A 283 11.97 3.24 17.57
CA ARG A 283 11.43 1.95 18.02
C ARG A 283 10.61 2.08 19.32
N GLU A 284 11.03 2.93 20.23
CA GLU A 284 10.33 3.23 21.48
C GLU A 284 8.98 3.92 21.24
N THR A 285 8.91 4.87 20.29
CA THR A 285 7.63 5.49 19.92
C THR A 285 6.67 4.51 19.25
N LEU A 286 7.17 3.56 18.47
CA LEU A 286 6.37 2.52 17.83
C LEU A 286 5.72 1.55 18.83
N LEU A 287 6.29 1.36 20.03
CA LEU A 287 5.63 0.54 21.05
C LEU A 287 4.26 1.12 21.46
N ALA A 288 4.14 2.45 21.54
CA ALA A 288 2.86 3.09 21.80
C ALA A 288 1.86 2.91 20.64
N VAL A 289 2.36 2.88 19.39
CA VAL A 289 1.53 2.56 18.21
C VAL A 289 1.02 1.12 18.27
N ASP A 290 1.88 0.16 18.62
CA ASP A 290 1.49 -1.24 18.74
C ASP A 290 0.40 -1.46 19.80
N GLU A 291 0.51 -0.76 20.95
CA GLU A 291 -0.52 -0.72 21.99
C GLU A 291 -1.83 -0.06 21.47
N ALA A 292 -1.71 1.04 20.73
CA ALA A 292 -2.86 1.74 20.16
C ALA A 292 -3.61 0.86 19.16
N VAL A 293 -2.90 0.16 18.28
CA VAL A 293 -3.48 -0.80 17.34
C VAL A 293 -4.22 -1.91 18.08
N ALA A 294 -3.61 -2.48 19.12
CA ALA A 294 -4.26 -3.52 19.93
C ALA A 294 -5.58 -3.02 20.56
N ALA A 295 -5.59 -1.81 21.10
CA ALA A 295 -6.77 -1.20 21.70
C ALA A 295 -7.87 -0.88 20.67
N ILE A 296 -7.51 -0.43 19.47
CA ILE A 296 -8.45 -0.18 18.38
C ILE A 296 -9.09 -1.49 17.89
N ILE A 297 -8.31 -2.54 17.68
CA ILE A 297 -8.81 -3.87 17.31
C ILE A 297 -9.74 -4.43 18.40
N GLU A 298 -9.40 -4.25 19.68
CA GLU A 298 -10.25 -4.68 20.79
C GLU A 298 -11.56 -3.87 20.85
N THR A 299 -11.52 -2.59 20.55
CA THR A 299 -12.74 -1.78 20.48
C THR A 299 -13.63 -2.22 19.33
N LEU A 300 -13.08 -2.49 18.15
CA LEU A 300 -13.84 -3.10 17.03
C LEU A 300 -14.43 -4.45 17.40
N ARG A 301 -13.71 -5.27 18.17
CA ARG A 301 -14.20 -6.59 18.62
C ARG A 301 -15.34 -6.43 19.63
N SER A 302 -15.16 -5.63 20.67
CA SER A 302 -16.14 -5.45 21.74
C SER A 302 -17.43 -4.75 21.27
N THR A 303 -17.36 -3.98 20.18
CA THR A 303 -18.54 -3.38 19.53
C THR A 303 -19.19 -4.28 18.49
N GLY A 304 -18.62 -5.45 18.18
CA GLY A 304 -19.13 -6.38 17.17
C GLY A 304 -18.74 -6.01 15.73
N GLU A 305 -17.96 -4.96 15.51
CA GLU A 305 -17.66 -4.43 14.17
C GLU A 305 -16.45 -5.08 13.50
N LEU A 306 -15.60 -5.81 14.25
CA LEU A 306 -14.32 -6.29 13.76
C LEU A 306 -14.40 -7.18 12.52
N GLU A 307 -15.41 -8.05 12.43
CA GLU A 307 -15.57 -8.91 11.26
C GLU A 307 -16.03 -8.15 10.02
N ASN A 308 -16.83 -7.08 10.22
CA ASN A 308 -17.29 -6.21 9.13
C ASN A 308 -16.37 -4.99 8.92
N THR A 309 -15.11 -5.09 9.28
CA THR A 309 -14.13 -4.00 9.11
C THR A 309 -12.93 -4.47 8.30
N LEU A 310 -12.60 -3.74 7.23
CA LEU A 310 -11.29 -3.80 6.59
C LEU A 310 -10.34 -2.92 7.40
N VAL A 311 -9.35 -3.52 8.05
CA VAL A 311 -8.27 -2.81 8.73
C VAL A 311 -7.01 -2.87 7.87
N ILE A 312 -6.38 -1.72 7.65
CA ILE A 312 -5.13 -1.56 6.90
C ILE A 312 -4.09 -0.94 7.83
N PHE A 313 -2.89 -1.50 7.88
CA PHE A 313 -1.73 -0.91 8.55
C PHE A 313 -0.63 -0.67 7.52
N THR A 314 -0.09 0.55 7.48
CA THR A 314 0.99 0.97 6.57
C THR A 314 1.78 2.14 7.14
N SER A 315 2.80 2.62 6.41
CA SER A 315 3.52 3.88 6.65
C SER A 315 3.44 4.77 5.40
N ASP A 316 3.63 6.06 5.58
CA ASP A 316 3.64 7.01 4.45
C ASP A 316 4.95 6.96 3.66
N ASN A 317 6.09 6.71 4.29
CA ASN A 317 7.39 6.45 3.65
C ASN A 317 8.33 5.73 4.64
N GLY A 318 9.48 5.26 4.14
CA GLY A 318 10.55 4.70 4.96
C GLY A 318 11.59 5.75 5.40
N PHE A 319 12.75 5.29 5.92
CA PHE A 319 13.77 6.16 6.50
C PHE A 319 15.15 5.51 6.47
N PHE A 320 16.22 6.32 6.37
CA PHE A 320 17.61 5.86 6.41
C PHE A 320 18.21 5.99 7.81
N HIS A 321 18.98 4.97 8.20
CA HIS A 321 19.72 4.91 9.46
C HIS A 321 21.22 4.68 9.23
N GLY A 322 21.80 5.27 8.19
CA GLY A 322 23.23 5.15 7.88
C GLY A 322 23.55 4.34 6.63
N GLU A 323 22.56 3.75 5.98
CA GLU A 323 22.72 3.03 4.72
C GLU A 323 23.24 3.99 3.64
N HIS A 324 24.13 3.51 2.77
CA HIS A 324 24.78 4.30 1.70
C HIS A 324 25.36 5.64 2.18
N ARG A 325 25.84 5.70 3.44
CA ARG A 325 26.31 6.93 4.11
C ARG A 325 25.23 8.00 4.31
N ILE A 326 23.95 7.63 4.21
CA ILE A 326 22.82 8.53 4.47
C ILE A 326 22.50 8.46 5.96
N ARG A 327 22.92 9.49 6.72
CA ARG A 327 22.83 9.50 8.19
C ARG A 327 21.40 9.45 8.71
N ASN A 328 20.48 10.09 7.99
CA ASN A 328 19.05 10.16 8.30
C ASN A 328 18.31 10.74 7.10
N GLY A 329 16.98 10.61 7.11
CA GLY A 329 16.09 11.18 6.09
C GLY A 329 15.54 10.10 5.16
N LYS A 330 15.00 10.54 4.05
CA LYS A 330 14.26 9.79 3.05
C LYS A 330 14.45 10.43 1.67
N VAL A 331 13.52 10.26 0.75
CA VAL A 331 13.51 10.93 -0.58
C VAL A 331 14.44 10.27 -1.61
N LEU A 332 15.16 9.21 -1.28
CA LEU A 332 16.01 8.47 -2.22
C LEU A 332 15.39 7.11 -2.55
N LEU A 333 15.85 6.51 -3.63
CA LEU A 333 15.25 5.34 -4.29
C LEU A 333 15.53 3.99 -3.62
N TYR A 334 16.43 3.92 -2.62
CA TYR A 334 16.86 2.66 -2.01
C TYR A 334 15.77 2.05 -1.12
N GLU A 335 15.79 0.71 -0.98
CA GLU A 335 14.74 -0.07 -0.32
C GLU A 335 14.37 0.45 1.08
N GLU A 336 15.31 0.99 1.89
CA GLU A 336 15.02 1.53 3.22
C GLU A 336 14.05 2.72 3.20
N SER A 337 14.06 3.47 2.13
CA SER A 337 13.20 4.66 1.96
C SER A 337 11.87 4.35 1.30
N ILE A 338 11.83 3.35 0.40
CA ILE A 338 10.66 3.07 -0.43
C ILE A 338 9.89 1.80 -0.07
N HIS A 339 10.49 0.88 0.68
CA HIS A 339 9.87 -0.41 1.00
C HIS A 339 9.14 -0.34 2.34
N LEU A 340 7.81 -0.33 2.27
CA LEU A 340 6.91 -0.06 3.38
C LEU A 340 6.22 -1.32 3.92
N PRO A 341 5.85 -1.35 5.21
CA PRO A 341 4.91 -2.34 5.70
C PRO A 341 3.52 -2.15 5.05
N LEU A 342 2.85 -3.25 4.71
CA LEU A 342 1.44 -3.25 4.34
C LEU A 342 0.80 -4.56 4.82
N LEU A 343 -0.07 -4.42 5.81
CA LEU A 343 -0.84 -5.53 6.37
C LEU A 343 -2.33 -5.18 6.30
N MET A 344 -3.16 -6.16 5.92
CA MET A 344 -4.60 -5.96 5.84
C MET A 344 -5.35 -7.10 6.50
N ARG A 345 -6.45 -6.77 7.19
CA ARG A 345 -7.36 -7.73 7.82
C ARG A 345 -8.81 -7.44 7.44
N TRP A 346 -9.55 -8.46 7.02
CA TRP A 346 -11.01 -8.40 6.81
C TRP A 346 -11.62 -9.78 7.01
N THR A 347 -11.84 -10.18 8.27
CA THR A 347 -12.19 -11.55 8.64
C THR A 347 -13.63 -11.95 8.29
N GLY A 348 -14.53 -10.99 8.10
CA GLY A 348 -15.89 -11.25 7.63
C GLY A 348 -15.98 -11.62 6.16
N ASN A 349 -15.00 -11.19 5.34
CA ASN A 349 -14.95 -11.58 3.93
C ASN A 349 -14.36 -12.97 3.75
N LYS A 350 -15.24 -13.98 3.71
CA LYS A 350 -14.86 -15.40 3.62
C LYS A 350 -14.18 -15.78 2.29
N ALA A 351 -14.16 -14.90 1.29
CA ALA A 351 -13.45 -15.12 0.03
C ALA A 351 -11.95 -14.77 0.11
N LEU A 352 -11.51 -14.15 1.20
CA LEU A 352 -10.13 -13.77 1.45
C LEU A 352 -9.46 -14.75 2.41
N PRO A 353 -8.31 -15.36 2.06
CA PRO A 353 -7.57 -16.23 2.96
C PRO A 353 -6.91 -15.43 4.10
N ARG A 354 -6.67 -16.09 5.25
CA ARG A 354 -6.03 -15.49 6.42
C ARG A 354 -4.60 -16.01 6.60
N GLY A 355 -3.75 -15.22 7.27
CA GLY A 355 -2.38 -15.58 7.60
C GLY A 355 -1.52 -15.84 6.38
N VAL A 356 -1.74 -15.08 5.31
CA VAL A 356 -1.05 -15.31 4.04
C VAL A 356 -0.11 -14.17 3.70
N HIS A 357 1.02 -14.53 3.10
CA HIS A 357 1.97 -13.60 2.50
C HIS A 357 1.75 -13.48 1.00
N ARG A 358 1.90 -12.28 0.45
CA ARG A 358 1.79 -11.96 -0.97
C ARG A 358 3.06 -11.29 -1.46
N LYS A 359 3.70 -11.92 -2.45
CA LYS A 359 4.99 -11.47 -3.02
C LYS A 359 4.85 -10.67 -4.31
N GLN A 360 3.64 -10.29 -4.64
CA GLN A 360 3.38 -9.38 -5.75
C GLN A 360 3.87 -7.98 -5.40
N LEU A 361 4.35 -7.26 -6.41
CA LEU A 361 4.74 -5.87 -6.27
C LEU A 361 3.48 -5.00 -6.10
N THR A 362 3.40 -4.30 -4.99
CA THR A 362 2.33 -3.36 -4.62
C THR A 362 2.91 -1.98 -4.33
N ALA A 363 2.08 -0.95 -4.31
CA ALA A 363 2.53 0.39 -3.97
C ALA A 363 1.38 1.23 -3.40
N ASN A 364 1.71 2.32 -2.73
CA ASN A 364 0.76 3.26 -2.11
C ASN A 364 -0.30 3.82 -3.07
N ILE A 365 -0.05 3.85 -4.39
CA ILE A 365 -1.07 4.19 -5.41
C ILE A 365 -2.23 3.18 -5.45
N ASP A 366 -2.08 2.01 -4.85
CA ASP A 366 -3.08 0.92 -4.84
C ASP A 366 -4.09 1.05 -3.70
N ASP A 367 -3.78 1.85 -2.68
CA ASP A 367 -4.56 1.91 -1.45
C ASP A 367 -5.97 2.47 -1.72
N ALA A 368 -6.07 3.59 -2.44
CA ALA A 368 -7.36 4.18 -2.78
C ALA A 368 -8.26 3.21 -3.57
N GLU A 369 -7.73 2.56 -4.61
CA GLU A 369 -8.48 1.60 -5.41
C GLU A 369 -8.88 0.35 -4.63
N THR A 370 -8.03 -0.09 -3.69
CA THR A 370 -8.33 -1.21 -2.78
C THR A 370 -9.48 -0.86 -1.81
N ILE A 371 -9.44 0.32 -1.25
CA ILE A 371 -10.48 0.84 -0.35
C ILE A 371 -11.82 0.98 -1.08
N LEU A 372 -11.81 1.51 -2.29
CA LEU A 372 -13.01 1.69 -3.10
C LEU A 372 -13.61 0.35 -3.56
N ASP A 373 -12.76 -0.61 -3.97
CA ASP A 373 -13.20 -1.97 -4.30
C ASP A 373 -13.85 -2.65 -3.09
N ALA A 374 -13.26 -2.51 -1.89
CA ALA A 374 -13.85 -3.01 -0.65
C ALA A 374 -15.18 -2.32 -0.31
N ALA A 375 -15.30 -1.03 -0.57
CA ALA A 375 -16.53 -0.25 -0.38
C ALA A 375 -17.62 -0.61 -1.41
N GLY A 376 -17.31 -1.43 -2.42
CA GLY A 376 -18.23 -1.76 -3.51
C GLY A 376 -18.54 -0.54 -4.39
N ASP A 377 -17.63 0.43 -4.40
CA ASP A 377 -17.76 1.62 -5.25
C ASP A 377 -17.29 1.32 -6.67
N THR A 378 -18.00 1.90 -7.64
CA THR A 378 -17.67 1.79 -9.06
C THR A 378 -17.04 3.08 -9.56
N ALA A 379 -16.34 3.02 -10.67
CA ALA A 379 -15.70 4.18 -11.29
C ALA A 379 -16.66 5.38 -11.40
N ARG A 380 -16.19 6.56 -11.03
CA ARG A 380 -16.94 7.82 -11.10
C ARG A 380 -16.44 8.71 -12.23
N PRO A 381 -17.28 9.53 -12.83
CA PRO A 381 -16.84 10.51 -13.82
C PRO A 381 -15.76 11.42 -13.22
N GLY A 382 -14.64 11.57 -13.94
CA GLY A 382 -13.52 12.43 -13.53
C GLY A 382 -12.51 11.82 -12.57
N ARG A 383 -12.77 10.62 -12.01
CA ARG A 383 -11.80 9.88 -11.21
C ARG A 383 -10.90 9.05 -12.12
N VAL A 384 -9.60 9.18 -11.94
CA VAL A 384 -8.60 8.42 -12.70
C VAL A 384 -7.53 7.92 -11.72
N GLU A 385 -7.59 6.66 -11.33
CA GLU A 385 -6.57 6.03 -10.50
C GLU A 385 -5.51 5.34 -11.37
N ASP A 386 -4.25 5.41 -10.93
CA ASP A 386 -3.11 4.73 -11.55
C ASP A 386 -2.89 3.34 -10.94
N GLY A 387 -3.38 3.13 -9.72
CA GLY A 387 -3.28 1.91 -8.93
C GLY A 387 -4.24 0.79 -9.35
N ILE A 388 -4.18 -0.30 -8.60
CA ILE A 388 -5.04 -1.48 -8.76
C ILE A 388 -5.58 -1.91 -7.40
N SER A 389 -6.75 -2.56 -7.36
CA SER A 389 -7.22 -3.20 -6.12
C SER A 389 -6.35 -4.40 -5.74
N LEU A 390 -5.82 -4.36 -4.52
CA LEU A 390 -5.01 -5.43 -3.92
C LEU A 390 -5.84 -6.62 -3.44
N LEU A 391 -7.16 -6.49 -3.32
CA LEU A 391 -8.06 -7.60 -2.99
C LEU A 391 -7.92 -8.77 -3.99
N ARG A 392 -7.51 -8.48 -5.23
CA ARG A 392 -7.24 -9.49 -6.26
C ARG A 392 -6.02 -10.35 -5.90
N TYR A 393 -4.92 -9.72 -5.47
CA TYR A 393 -3.72 -10.42 -5.02
C TYR A 393 -3.97 -11.14 -3.69
N TRP A 394 -4.72 -10.51 -2.77
CA TRP A 394 -5.09 -11.14 -1.52
C TRP A 394 -5.83 -12.46 -1.76
N ARG A 395 -6.85 -12.44 -2.61
CA ARG A 395 -7.66 -13.63 -2.96
C ARG A 395 -6.87 -14.69 -3.69
N ASP A 396 -5.99 -14.30 -4.62
CA ASP A 396 -5.26 -15.22 -5.51
C ASP A 396 -3.76 -14.92 -5.50
N GLY A 397 -3.03 -15.58 -4.63
CA GLY A 397 -1.56 -15.45 -4.53
C GLY A 397 -0.80 -15.94 -5.76
N GLY A 398 -1.46 -16.65 -6.69
CA GLY A 398 -0.88 -17.04 -7.97
C GLY A 398 -1.13 -16.05 -9.11
N LEU A 399 -1.90 -14.99 -8.88
CA LEU A 399 -2.14 -13.93 -9.84
C LEU A 399 -0.89 -13.06 -9.97
N GLU A 400 -0.45 -12.84 -11.21
CA GLU A 400 0.65 -11.95 -11.56
C GLU A 400 0.20 -11.01 -12.68
N LEU A 401 0.41 -9.71 -12.52
CA LEU A 401 -0.03 -8.71 -13.49
C LEU A 401 1.11 -8.12 -14.34
N GLY A 402 2.36 -8.52 -14.08
CA GLY A 402 3.53 -8.06 -14.84
C GLY A 402 3.83 -6.57 -14.62
N ARG A 403 3.54 -6.10 -13.43
CA ARG A 403 3.58 -4.69 -13.05
C ARG A 403 4.99 -4.24 -12.68
N ASP A 404 5.27 -3.00 -12.96
CA ASP A 404 6.38 -2.21 -12.43
C ASP A 404 5.82 -0.99 -11.69
N VAL A 405 6.62 -0.38 -10.82
CA VAL A 405 6.25 0.81 -10.03
C VAL A 405 7.21 1.93 -10.36
N LEU A 406 6.69 3.11 -10.65
CA LEU A 406 7.47 4.34 -10.74
C LEU A 406 7.87 4.79 -9.33
N ILE A 407 9.13 5.11 -9.15
CA ILE A 407 9.65 5.80 -7.97
C ILE A 407 10.17 7.16 -8.44
N ASP A 408 9.56 8.22 -7.93
CA ASP A 408 9.82 9.61 -8.28
C ASP A 408 10.35 10.38 -7.04
N ASN A 409 10.90 11.56 -7.24
CA ASN A 409 11.23 12.46 -6.15
C ASN A 409 11.06 13.96 -6.53
N MET A 410 11.40 14.83 -5.59
CA MET A 410 11.26 16.27 -5.77
C MET A 410 12.07 16.77 -6.98
N PRO A 411 11.51 17.69 -7.80
CA PRO A 411 12.27 18.40 -8.80
C PRO A 411 13.48 19.11 -8.18
N GLY A 412 14.59 19.14 -8.90
CA GLY A 412 15.82 19.83 -8.47
C GLY A 412 17.09 19.03 -8.73
N VAL A 413 18.20 19.46 -8.15
CA VAL A 413 19.55 18.94 -8.43
C VAL A 413 19.71 17.44 -8.10
N THR A 414 18.92 16.93 -7.16
CA THR A 414 18.92 15.51 -6.76
C THR A 414 17.81 14.71 -7.42
N HIS A 415 17.11 15.29 -8.39
CA HIS A 415 16.01 14.63 -9.06
C HIS A 415 16.45 13.37 -9.81
N PHE A 416 15.67 12.33 -9.65
CA PHE A 416 15.75 11.09 -10.43
C PHE A 416 14.33 10.62 -10.75
N ASP A 417 14.22 9.83 -11.79
CA ASP A 417 13.08 8.96 -12.06
C ASP A 417 13.58 7.51 -12.03
N ALA A 418 12.86 6.63 -11.34
CA ALA A 418 13.25 5.24 -11.25
C ALA A 418 12.08 4.28 -11.48
N VAL A 419 12.37 3.09 -11.97
CA VAL A 419 11.43 1.99 -12.08
C VAL A 419 11.88 0.83 -11.18
N ARG A 420 11.00 0.44 -10.28
CA ARG A 420 11.15 -0.76 -9.46
C ARG A 420 10.33 -1.88 -10.10
N SER A 421 11.02 -2.85 -10.66
CA SER A 421 10.42 -4.08 -11.19
C SER A 421 10.51 -5.19 -10.12
N ARG A 422 10.08 -6.41 -10.47
CA ARG A 422 10.10 -7.53 -9.51
C ARG A 422 11.48 -7.77 -8.87
N ASN A 423 12.54 -7.74 -9.67
CA ASN A 423 13.89 -8.11 -9.25
C ASN A 423 14.92 -7.00 -9.48
N PHE A 424 14.54 -5.89 -10.10
CA PHE A 424 15.47 -4.81 -10.45
C PHE A 424 14.96 -3.45 -10.01
N LEU A 425 15.90 -2.60 -9.66
CA LEU A 425 15.71 -1.16 -9.55
C LEU A 425 16.60 -0.48 -10.59
N TYR A 426 16.02 0.38 -11.43
CA TYR A 426 16.75 1.18 -12.43
C TYR A 426 16.38 2.64 -12.30
N ALA A 427 17.37 3.52 -12.31
CA ALA A 427 17.17 4.96 -12.18
C ALA A 427 18.00 5.79 -13.18
N GLU A 428 17.41 6.91 -13.59
CA GLU A 428 18.04 7.97 -14.38
C GLU A 428 18.01 9.27 -13.59
N HIS A 429 19.19 9.84 -13.30
CA HIS A 429 19.34 11.10 -12.58
C HIS A 429 19.43 12.28 -13.53
N GLN A 430 18.95 13.45 -13.11
CA GLN A 430 18.97 14.67 -13.91
C GLN A 430 20.38 15.07 -14.35
N ASN A 431 21.40 14.76 -13.56
CA ASN A 431 22.80 15.04 -13.88
C ASN A 431 23.44 14.02 -14.85
N GLY A 432 22.68 13.04 -15.35
CA GLY A 432 23.13 12.00 -16.26
C GLY A 432 23.66 10.73 -15.59
N ASP A 433 23.80 10.68 -14.25
CA ASP A 433 24.11 9.45 -13.53
C ASP A 433 22.98 8.41 -13.73
N ARG A 434 23.33 7.14 -13.68
CA ARG A 434 22.37 6.02 -13.79
C ARG A 434 22.72 4.96 -12.78
N GLU A 435 21.66 4.27 -12.29
CA GLU A 435 21.81 3.15 -11.38
C GLU A 435 21.01 1.94 -11.90
N LEU A 436 21.51 0.74 -11.65
CA LEU A 436 20.81 -0.51 -11.91
C LEU A 436 21.23 -1.54 -10.86
N TYR A 437 20.27 -2.04 -10.06
CA TYR A 437 20.51 -3.07 -9.05
C TYR A 437 19.73 -4.34 -9.38
N ASP A 438 20.40 -5.50 -9.26
CA ASP A 438 19.82 -6.85 -9.33
C ASP A 438 19.51 -7.32 -7.90
N LEU A 439 18.34 -7.01 -7.41
CA LEU A 439 17.93 -7.22 -6.01
C LEU A 439 17.84 -8.69 -5.58
N GLN A 440 17.86 -9.62 -6.54
CA GLN A 440 17.99 -11.05 -6.22
C GLN A 440 19.42 -11.43 -5.81
N LYS A 441 20.42 -10.74 -6.37
CA LYS A 441 21.85 -11.01 -6.10
C LYS A 441 22.41 -10.03 -5.09
N ASP A 442 21.91 -8.81 -5.11
CA ASP A 442 22.36 -7.70 -4.31
C ASP A 442 21.16 -6.98 -3.65
N PRO A 443 20.57 -7.57 -2.62
CA PRO A 443 19.41 -7.01 -1.92
C PRO A 443 19.73 -5.77 -1.07
N TYR A 444 21.00 -5.40 -0.97
CA TYR A 444 21.49 -4.21 -0.26
C TYR A 444 21.98 -3.11 -1.21
N GLU A 445 21.80 -3.28 -2.52
CA GLU A 445 22.08 -2.25 -3.53
C GLU A 445 23.54 -1.74 -3.49
N LEU A 446 24.49 -2.66 -3.20
CA LEU A 446 25.92 -2.34 -3.04
C LEU A 446 26.63 -2.08 -4.36
N GLN A 447 26.21 -2.75 -5.45
CA GLN A 447 26.91 -2.69 -6.73
C GLN A 447 25.98 -2.37 -7.89
N SER A 448 26.05 -1.13 -8.38
CA SER A 448 25.29 -0.72 -9.54
C SER A 448 25.81 -1.41 -10.81
N GLN A 449 24.93 -2.12 -11.49
CA GLN A 449 25.21 -2.87 -12.72
C GLN A 449 25.01 -2.00 -13.99
N HIS A 450 24.80 -0.70 -13.87
CA HIS A 450 24.47 0.15 -15.03
C HIS A 450 25.58 0.17 -16.12
N ALA A 451 26.86 0.03 -15.73
CA ALA A 451 27.99 -0.06 -16.62
C ALA A 451 28.32 -1.48 -17.09
N ASN A 452 27.66 -2.50 -16.55
CA ASN A 452 27.93 -3.90 -16.88
C ASN A 452 27.19 -4.32 -18.16
N ALA A 453 27.93 -4.65 -19.21
CA ALA A 453 27.41 -5.05 -20.51
C ALA A 453 26.49 -6.31 -20.46
N ALA A 454 26.69 -7.19 -19.48
CA ALA A 454 25.81 -8.35 -19.27
C ALA A 454 24.35 -7.96 -18.97
N TYR A 455 24.12 -6.76 -18.48
CA TYR A 455 22.80 -6.21 -18.16
C TYR A 455 22.22 -5.26 -19.22
N ASP A 456 22.88 -5.04 -20.38
CA ASP A 456 22.45 -4.06 -21.38
C ASP A 456 21.01 -4.29 -21.88
N GLN A 457 20.61 -5.54 -22.10
CA GLN A 457 19.26 -5.84 -22.56
C GLN A 457 18.19 -5.54 -21.50
N ILE A 458 18.45 -5.89 -20.24
CA ILE A 458 17.50 -5.59 -19.16
C ILE A 458 17.47 -4.10 -18.88
N LYS A 459 18.61 -3.42 -18.88
CA LYS A 459 18.73 -1.98 -18.74
C LYS A 459 17.90 -1.23 -19.80
N ALA A 460 18.04 -1.60 -21.08
CA ALA A 460 17.26 -0.99 -22.16
C ALA A 460 15.75 -1.23 -22.01
N ALA A 461 15.35 -2.42 -21.54
CA ALA A 461 13.94 -2.74 -21.28
C ALA A 461 13.39 -1.94 -20.08
N LEU A 462 14.17 -1.79 -19.01
CA LEU A 462 13.79 -1.00 -17.84
C LEU A 462 13.69 0.49 -18.16
N ALA A 463 14.66 1.05 -18.89
CA ALA A 463 14.61 2.43 -19.36
C ALA A 463 13.35 2.73 -20.18
N LYS A 464 13.00 1.84 -21.11
CA LYS A 464 11.75 1.98 -21.89
C LYS A 464 10.51 1.95 -20.99
N ARG A 465 10.48 1.08 -19.97
CA ARG A 465 9.34 1.00 -19.03
C ARG A 465 9.28 2.23 -18.13
N LEU A 466 10.42 2.72 -17.65
CA LEU A 466 10.53 3.97 -16.91
C LEU A 466 9.92 5.13 -17.70
N HIS A 467 10.36 5.35 -18.93
CA HIS A 467 9.85 6.45 -19.77
C HIS A 467 8.35 6.35 -20.03
N ASN A 468 7.79 5.12 -20.14
CA ASN A 468 6.35 4.94 -20.24
C ASN A 468 5.61 5.30 -18.93
N LEU A 469 6.20 4.99 -17.77
CA LEU A 469 5.61 5.27 -16.47
C LEU A 469 5.66 6.76 -16.12
N MET A 470 6.72 7.48 -16.49
CA MET A 470 6.86 8.92 -16.24
C MET A 470 5.75 9.79 -16.84
N SER A 471 5.04 9.28 -17.85
CA SER A 471 3.94 9.97 -18.54
C SER A 471 2.63 9.19 -18.54
N CYS A 472 2.53 8.13 -17.76
CA CYS A 472 1.31 7.32 -17.71
C CYS A 472 0.19 8.03 -16.95
N ALA A 473 -1.06 7.65 -17.26
CA ALA A 473 -2.25 7.99 -16.46
C ALA A 473 -3.27 6.86 -16.52
N GLY A 474 -3.87 6.52 -15.40
CA GLY A 474 -4.91 5.50 -15.29
C GLY A 474 -4.49 4.14 -15.86
N ALA A 475 -5.21 3.66 -16.87
CA ALA A 475 -4.97 2.35 -17.47
C ALA A 475 -3.56 2.17 -18.04
N THR A 476 -2.90 3.25 -18.49
CA THR A 476 -1.53 3.15 -19.04
C THR A 476 -0.48 2.89 -17.97
N CYS A 477 -0.70 3.34 -16.73
CA CYS A 477 0.14 3.02 -15.57
C CYS A 477 0.04 1.53 -15.18
N ARG A 478 -1.05 0.88 -15.56
CA ARG A 478 -1.34 -0.55 -15.30
C ARG A 478 -1.04 -1.43 -16.52
N ALA A 479 -0.28 -0.91 -17.49
CA ALA A 479 0.05 -1.64 -18.71
C ALA A 479 0.79 -2.95 -18.40
N ARG A 480 0.42 -4.01 -19.12
CA ARG A 480 0.94 -5.37 -18.94
C ARG A 480 1.77 -5.79 -20.15
N PRO A 481 2.74 -6.71 -19.97
CA PRO A 481 3.42 -7.28 -21.12
C PRO A 481 2.43 -8.00 -22.04
N THR A 482 2.60 -7.80 -23.35
CA THR A 482 1.76 -8.45 -24.36
C THR A 482 2.12 -9.91 -24.49
N VAL A 483 1.26 -10.79 -24.02
CA VAL A 483 1.35 -12.23 -24.21
C VAL A 483 0.05 -12.76 -24.80
N THR A 484 0.14 -13.70 -25.73
CA THR A 484 -1.03 -14.39 -26.25
C THR A 484 -1.20 -15.70 -25.51
N PHE A 485 -2.42 -16.00 -25.06
CA PHE A 485 -2.76 -17.24 -24.41
C PHE A 485 -4.06 -17.80 -24.96
N SER A 486 -4.00 -19.03 -25.42
CA SER A 486 -5.17 -19.79 -25.89
C SER A 486 -5.22 -21.17 -25.25
N ALA A 487 -6.42 -21.65 -24.95
CA ALA A 487 -6.66 -23.02 -24.53
C ALA A 487 -8.00 -23.49 -25.10
N ALA A 488 -7.97 -24.60 -25.86
CA ALA A 488 -9.16 -25.16 -26.48
C ALA A 488 -9.03 -26.67 -26.65
N ARG A 489 -10.17 -27.38 -26.84
CA ARG A 489 -10.16 -28.79 -27.25
C ARG A 489 -9.87 -28.93 -28.73
N ARG A 490 -9.06 -29.90 -29.07
CA ARG A 490 -8.87 -30.38 -30.45
C ARG A 490 -9.79 -31.55 -30.72
N GLY A 491 -10.79 -31.37 -31.61
CA GLY A 491 -11.84 -32.35 -31.89
C GLY A 491 -12.98 -32.35 -30.83
N ARG A 492 -14.06 -33.12 -31.09
CA ARG A 492 -15.32 -33.07 -30.33
C ARG A 492 -15.15 -33.43 -28.85
N CYS A 493 -14.28 -34.37 -28.52
CA CYS A 493 -13.89 -34.74 -27.15
C CYS A 493 -12.37 -34.93 -27.03
N GLY A 494 -11.61 -34.21 -27.82
CA GLY A 494 -10.18 -34.38 -27.88
C GLY A 494 -9.39 -33.74 -26.76
N THR A 495 -8.10 -33.86 -26.84
CA THR A 495 -7.12 -33.29 -25.93
C THR A 495 -7.26 -31.76 -25.85
N VAL A 496 -7.23 -31.22 -24.62
CA VAL A 496 -7.08 -29.79 -24.38
C VAL A 496 -5.67 -29.41 -24.80
N VAL A 497 -5.55 -28.44 -25.69
CA VAL A 497 -4.27 -27.85 -26.11
C VAL A 497 -4.26 -26.40 -25.65
N ALA A 498 -3.29 -26.03 -24.84
CA ALA A 498 -3.02 -24.64 -24.45
C ALA A 498 -1.70 -24.18 -25.07
N THR A 499 -1.66 -22.95 -25.55
CA THR A 499 -0.48 -22.34 -26.15
C THR A 499 -0.26 -20.94 -25.63
N VAL A 500 1.00 -20.57 -25.42
CA VAL A 500 1.44 -19.20 -25.06
C VAL A 500 2.38 -18.72 -26.14
N GLY A 501 2.24 -17.45 -26.53
CA GLY A 501 3.11 -16.77 -27.48
C GLY A 501 3.39 -15.35 -27.07
N GLY A 502 4.41 -14.74 -27.66
CA GLY A 502 4.87 -13.37 -27.44
C GLY A 502 6.37 -13.28 -27.62
N ALA A 503 6.85 -12.17 -28.17
CA ALA A 503 8.27 -11.99 -28.52
C ALA A 503 9.23 -12.04 -27.35
N SER A 504 8.76 -11.69 -26.16
CA SER A 504 9.57 -11.61 -24.93
C SER A 504 9.38 -12.78 -23.97
N VAL A 505 8.63 -13.84 -24.35
CA VAL A 505 8.39 -14.98 -23.46
C VAL A 505 9.68 -15.78 -23.27
N ALA A 506 10.06 -15.95 -22.00
CA ALA A 506 11.24 -16.73 -21.60
C ALA A 506 10.87 -18.10 -21.01
N ALA A 507 9.80 -18.17 -20.23
CA ALA A 507 9.36 -19.40 -19.60
C ALA A 507 7.84 -19.40 -19.37
N VAL A 508 7.22 -20.58 -19.37
CA VAL A 508 5.80 -20.76 -19.09
C VAL A 508 5.61 -21.94 -18.15
N ARG A 509 4.86 -21.72 -17.07
CA ARG A 509 4.35 -22.81 -16.24
C ARG A 509 2.84 -22.90 -16.38
N PHE A 510 2.37 -24.04 -16.88
CA PHE A 510 0.94 -24.32 -16.94
C PHE A 510 0.46 -24.98 -15.65
N THR A 511 -0.73 -24.58 -15.21
CA THR A 511 -1.45 -25.20 -14.10
C THR A 511 -2.80 -25.67 -14.61
N VAL A 512 -3.21 -26.90 -14.29
CA VAL A 512 -4.49 -27.49 -14.71
C VAL A 512 -5.30 -27.85 -13.48
N ASN A 513 -6.48 -27.25 -13.33
CA ASN A 513 -7.36 -27.43 -12.16
C ASN A 513 -6.59 -27.31 -10.83
N GLY A 514 -5.74 -26.29 -10.71
CA GLY A 514 -4.92 -26.02 -9.52
C GLY A 514 -3.64 -26.85 -9.38
N ARG A 515 -3.42 -27.87 -10.22
CA ARG A 515 -2.20 -28.70 -10.18
C ARG A 515 -1.13 -28.13 -11.12
N PRO A 516 0.03 -27.71 -10.62
CA PRO A 516 1.11 -27.16 -11.45
C PRO A 516 1.83 -28.25 -12.25
N GLY A 517 2.12 -27.95 -13.48
CA GLY A 517 3.03 -28.73 -14.34
C GLY A 517 4.48 -28.22 -14.25
N PRO A 518 5.39 -28.83 -15.02
CA PRO A 518 6.76 -28.35 -15.14
C PRO A 518 6.81 -26.95 -15.79
N THR A 519 7.91 -26.26 -15.58
CA THR A 519 8.18 -25.00 -16.29
C THR A 519 8.80 -25.31 -17.63
N ASP A 520 8.17 -24.83 -18.70
CA ASP A 520 8.68 -24.92 -20.06
C ASP A 520 9.52 -23.66 -20.37
N VAL A 521 10.76 -23.85 -20.79
CA VAL A 521 11.71 -22.78 -21.12
C VAL A 521 12.06 -22.75 -22.63
N ARG A 522 11.38 -23.57 -23.44
CA ARG A 522 11.62 -23.67 -24.89
C ARG A 522 10.33 -23.46 -25.68
N ALA A 523 10.37 -22.55 -26.62
CA ALA A 523 9.28 -22.40 -27.59
C ALA A 523 9.19 -23.61 -28.54
N PRO A 524 7.98 -23.96 -29.00
CA PRO A 524 6.67 -23.37 -28.72
C PRO A 524 6.12 -23.83 -27.36
N PHE A 525 5.72 -22.88 -26.49
CA PHE A 525 5.18 -23.19 -25.18
C PHE A 525 3.78 -23.79 -25.31
N ARG A 526 3.66 -25.09 -25.06
CA ARG A 526 2.41 -25.84 -25.28
C ARG A 526 2.14 -26.84 -24.16
N LEU A 527 0.89 -26.87 -23.72
CA LEU A 527 0.35 -27.92 -22.85
C LEU A 527 -0.61 -28.82 -23.67
N ARG A 528 -0.51 -30.14 -23.48
CA ARG A 528 -1.53 -31.11 -23.90
C ARG A 528 -2.08 -31.82 -22.68
N TYR A 529 -3.40 -31.82 -22.52
CA TYR A 529 -4.06 -32.41 -21.36
C TYR A 529 -5.33 -33.15 -21.77
N SER A 530 -5.42 -34.44 -21.46
CA SER A 530 -6.57 -35.28 -21.79
C SER A 530 -7.57 -35.26 -20.67
N SER A 531 -8.77 -34.75 -20.90
CA SER A 531 -9.90 -34.78 -19.96
C SER A 531 -11.21 -34.55 -20.68
N LYS A 532 -12.25 -35.27 -20.32
CA LYS A 532 -13.62 -35.03 -20.81
C LYS A 532 -14.35 -33.97 -19.99
N ALA A 533 -13.91 -33.69 -18.75
CA ALA A 533 -14.51 -32.72 -17.85
C ALA A 533 -14.17 -31.27 -18.23
N ARG A 534 -14.84 -30.31 -17.59
CA ARG A 534 -14.45 -28.90 -17.62
C ARG A 534 -13.04 -28.75 -17.05
N VAL A 535 -12.20 -27.98 -17.71
CA VAL A 535 -10.79 -27.79 -17.34
C VAL A 535 -10.49 -26.30 -17.22
N LEU A 536 -9.95 -25.87 -16.08
CA LEU A 536 -9.34 -24.57 -15.93
C LEU A 536 -7.84 -24.70 -16.22
N VAL A 537 -7.35 -23.98 -17.20
CA VAL A 537 -5.92 -23.89 -17.53
C VAL A 537 -5.44 -22.49 -17.18
N ARG A 538 -4.42 -22.41 -16.32
CA ARG A 538 -3.69 -21.21 -15.98
C ARG A 538 -2.30 -21.27 -16.60
N ALA A 539 -1.86 -20.20 -17.26
CA ALA A 539 -0.49 -20.01 -17.71
C ALA A 539 0.18 -18.89 -16.89
N ARG A 540 1.25 -19.22 -16.18
CA ARG A 540 2.16 -18.24 -15.56
C ARG A 540 3.34 -18.06 -16.50
N VAL A 541 3.43 -16.87 -17.10
CA VAL A 541 4.37 -16.52 -18.15
C VAL A 541 5.43 -15.58 -17.60
N ALA A 542 6.68 -15.99 -17.61
CA ALA A 542 7.82 -15.11 -17.33
C ALA A 542 8.39 -14.56 -18.63
N THR A 543 8.63 -13.26 -18.70
CA THR A 543 9.29 -12.61 -19.84
C THR A 543 10.80 -12.57 -19.63
N ARG A 544 11.55 -12.32 -20.70
CA ARG A 544 13.01 -12.14 -20.66
C ARG A 544 13.45 -10.91 -19.86
N PHE A 545 12.51 -9.99 -19.57
CA PHE A 545 12.76 -8.69 -18.99
C PHE A 545 12.05 -8.50 -17.64
N ASP A 546 12.08 -9.55 -16.82
CA ASP A 546 11.66 -9.53 -15.40
C ASP A 546 10.16 -9.32 -15.13
N GLN A 547 9.30 -9.45 -16.13
CA GLN A 547 7.87 -9.36 -15.89
C GLN A 547 7.23 -10.76 -15.85
N VAL A 548 6.28 -10.95 -14.97
CA VAL A 548 5.51 -12.20 -14.85
C VAL A 548 4.02 -11.91 -15.00
N VAL A 549 3.34 -12.64 -15.87
CA VAL A 549 1.90 -12.49 -16.13
C VAL A 549 1.19 -13.81 -15.96
N THR A 550 0.03 -13.78 -15.32
CA THR A 550 -0.88 -14.92 -15.25
C THR A 550 -2.07 -14.72 -16.17
N SER A 551 -2.42 -15.75 -16.92
CA SER A 551 -3.59 -15.79 -17.79
C SER A 551 -4.37 -17.08 -17.60
N ASP A 552 -5.69 -16.98 -17.49
CA ASP A 552 -6.60 -18.11 -17.27
C ASP A 552 -7.53 -18.34 -18.45
N ARG A 553 -7.84 -19.61 -18.72
CA ARG A 553 -8.87 -20.05 -19.67
C ARG A 553 -9.62 -21.25 -19.15
N THR A 554 -10.94 -21.16 -19.16
CA THR A 554 -11.81 -22.32 -18.88
C THR A 554 -12.18 -23.00 -20.20
N VAL A 555 -11.87 -24.28 -20.31
CA VAL A 555 -12.28 -25.13 -21.43
C VAL A 555 -13.49 -25.95 -20.99
N ARG A 556 -14.61 -25.85 -21.71
CA ARG A 556 -15.87 -26.53 -21.38
C ARG A 556 -15.71 -28.05 -21.39
N ALA A 557 -16.56 -28.74 -20.65
CA ALA A 557 -16.66 -30.19 -20.69
C ALA A 557 -17.05 -30.68 -22.10
N CYS A 558 -16.77 -31.92 -22.41
CA CYS A 558 -17.30 -32.62 -23.57
C CYS A 558 -18.85 -32.68 -23.48
N ARG A 559 -19.51 -32.38 -24.57
CA ARG A 559 -20.95 -32.64 -24.76
C ARG A 559 -21.15 -33.99 -25.46
#